data_6f730de0c86dc24823082089bb8d5f6c
#
_entry.id   6f730de0c86dc24823082089bb8d5f6c
#
_cell.length_a   1.000
_cell.length_b   1.000
_cell.length_c   1.000
_cell.angle_alpha   90.00
_cell.angle_beta   90.00
_cell.angle_gamma   90.00
#
_symmetry.space_group_name_H-M   'P 1'
#
loop_
_entity.id
_entity.type
_entity.pdbx_description
1 polymer ?
#
loop_
_entity_poly.entity_id
_entity_poly.type
_entity_poly.pdbx_seq_one_letter_code
_entity_poly.pdbx_strand_id
1 'polypeptide(L)'
;MHATKEQQASLTQIKKRADFLKIQGKGRKWVSHGLIVQTAPNEDGLKRIGFTVSKKVDKSAVKRNRIKRRLRAVASDVLPTGAKDAQDYILVGRPQTATRPYETLCEDLRWCLRKMGLDQ
;
A
#
# COMPACT_ATOMS: atom_id res chain seq x y z
N MET A 1 20.97 0.33 -13.48
CA MET A 1 21.01 0.92 -12.14
C MET A 1 20.20 2.19 -12.04
N HIS A 2 20.34 3.10 -12.95
CA HIS A 2 19.55 4.32 -12.94
C HIS A 2 18.06 4.05 -13.10
N ALA A 3 17.69 3.08 -13.93
CA ALA A 3 16.30 2.73 -14.15
C ALA A 3 15.60 2.29 -12.84
N THR A 4 16.31 1.56 -11.98
CA THR A 4 15.75 1.12 -10.72
C THR A 4 15.42 2.29 -9.79
N LYS A 5 16.34 3.26 -9.72
CA LYS A 5 16.13 4.46 -8.92
C LYS A 5 14.98 5.30 -9.46
N GLU A 6 14.88 5.40 -10.77
CA GLU A 6 13.81 6.14 -11.41
C GLU A 6 12.46 5.50 -11.13
N GLN A 7 12.38 4.16 -11.17
CA GLN A 7 11.16 3.44 -10.85
C GLN A 7 10.75 3.66 -9.40
N GLN A 8 11.69 3.65 -8.47
CA GLN A 8 11.42 3.93 -7.07
C GLN A 8 10.98 5.38 -6.88
N ALA A 9 11.59 6.30 -7.61
CA ALA A 9 11.24 7.71 -7.54
C ALA A 9 9.84 7.99 -8.08
N SER A 10 9.24 7.06 -8.85
CA SER A 10 7.87 7.22 -9.33
C SER A 10 6.83 7.03 -8.25
N LEU A 11 7.19 6.42 -7.10
CA LEU A 11 6.30 6.31 -5.96
C LEU A 11 6.28 7.63 -5.19
N THR A 12 5.11 8.25 -5.13
CA THR A 12 4.91 9.51 -4.43
C THR A 12 4.04 9.26 -3.20
N GLN A 13 4.43 9.82 -2.08
CA GLN A 13 3.66 9.63 -0.85
C GLN A 13 2.43 10.52 -0.82
N ILE A 14 1.28 9.94 -0.45
CA ILE A 14 0.07 10.70 -0.18
C ILE A 14 0.23 11.35 1.18
N LYS A 15 0.18 12.68 1.22
CA LYS A 15 0.44 13.43 2.46
C LYS A 15 -0.80 14.09 3.03
N LYS A 16 -1.78 14.44 2.20
CA LYS A 16 -2.94 15.19 2.64
C LYS A 16 -4.03 14.27 3.14
N ARG A 17 -4.59 14.58 4.30
CA ARG A 17 -5.70 13.83 4.87
C ARG A 17 -6.92 13.82 3.93
N ALA A 18 -7.15 14.92 3.22
CA ALA A 18 -8.26 15.00 2.26
C ALA A 18 -8.13 13.93 1.17
N ASP A 19 -6.92 13.68 0.70
CA ASP A 19 -6.67 12.64 -0.30
C ASP A 19 -6.97 11.25 0.24
N PHE A 20 -6.56 10.97 1.48
CA PHE A 20 -6.89 9.70 2.14
C PHE A 20 -8.40 9.50 2.22
N LEU A 21 -9.13 10.52 2.68
CA LEU A 21 -10.57 10.44 2.84
C LEU A 21 -11.27 10.23 1.51
N LYS A 22 -10.80 10.90 0.46
CA LYS A 22 -11.34 10.75 -0.89
C LYS A 22 -11.17 9.32 -1.40
N ILE A 23 -9.99 8.74 -1.21
CA ILE A 23 -9.71 7.37 -1.64
C ILE A 23 -10.57 6.39 -0.87
N GLN A 24 -10.68 6.57 0.45
CA GLN A 24 -11.50 5.71 1.29
C GLN A 24 -12.99 5.79 0.93
N GLY A 25 -13.46 6.96 0.51
CA GLY A 25 -14.87 7.16 0.17
C GLY A 25 -15.26 6.70 -1.21
N LYS A 26 -14.38 6.87 -2.20
CA LYS A 26 -14.69 6.58 -3.61
C LYS A 26 -13.92 5.40 -4.18
N GLY A 27 -12.89 4.95 -3.50
CA GLY A 27 -12.00 3.92 -4.00
C GLY A 27 -12.55 2.52 -3.83
N ARG A 28 -11.84 1.59 -4.44
CA ARG A 28 -12.09 0.16 -4.26
C ARG A 28 -11.20 -0.38 -3.14
N LYS A 29 -11.63 -1.48 -2.54
CA LYS A 29 -10.91 -2.12 -1.45
C LYS A 29 -10.85 -3.63 -1.68
N TRP A 30 -9.71 -4.21 -1.37
CA TRP A 30 -9.55 -5.67 -1.39
C TRP A 30 -8.79 -6.10 -0.14
N VAL A 31 -9.31 -7.13 0.52
CA VAL A 31 -8.80 -7.60 1.81
C VAL A 31 -8.04 -8.90 1.61
N SER A 32 -6.81 -8.96 2.15
CA SER A 32 -6.05 -10.21 2.28
C SER A 32 -5.78 -10.48 3.74
N HIS A 33 -5.16 -11.62 4.05
CA HIS A 33 -4.82 -11.96 5.43
C HIS A 33 -3.80 -10.99 6.03
N GLY A 34 -2.84 -10.56 5.23
CA GLY A 34 -1.73 -9.75 5.74
C GLY A 34 -1.94 -8.26 5.69
N LEU A 35 -2.81 -7.78 4.81
CA LEU A 35 -3.04 -6.35 4.64
C LEU A 35 -4.29 -6.10 3.81
N ILE A 36 -4.73 -4.86 3.79
CA ILE A 36 -5.85 -4.42 2.96
C ILE A 36 -5.32 -3.39 1.98
N VAL A 37 -5.75 -3.45 0.72
CA VAL A 37 -5.42 -2.45 -0.29
C VAL A 37 -6.66 -1.63 -0.59
N GLN A 38 -6.52 -0.31 -0.50
CA GLN A 38 -7.52 0.63 -0.99
C GLN A 38 -6.91 1.39 -2.15
N THR A 39 -7.67 1.62 -3.21
CA THR A 39 -7.14 2.24 -4.41
C THR A 39 -8.20 3.10 -5.09
N ALA A 40 -7.75 4.15 -5.75
CA ALA A 40 -8.58 4.98 -6.59
C ALA A 40 -7.71 5.52 -7.74
N PRO A 41 -8.28 5.70 -8.93
CA PRO A 41 -7.53 6.32 -10.02
C PRO A 41 -7.20 7.77 -9.70
N ASN A 42 -6.07 8.25 -10.22
CA ASN A 42 -5.69 9.65 -10.09
C ASN A 42 -5.41 10.24 -11.48
N GLU A 43 -5.34 11.56 -11.54
CA GLU A 43 -5.11 12.28 -12.80
C GLU A 43 -3.65 12.62 -13.02
N ASP A 44 -2.79 12.39 -12.03
CA ASP A 44 -1.37 12.76 -12.09
C ASP A 44 -0.54 11.81 -12.92
N GLY A 45 -1.02 10.62 -13.22
CA GLY A 45 -0.26 9.60 -13.92
C GLY A 45 0.77 8.90 -13.06
N LEU A 46 0.85 9.23 -11.78
CA LEU A 46 1.85 8.69 -10.86
C LEU A 46 1.26 7.60 -10.00
N LYS A 47 2.12 6.77 -9.42
CA LYS A 47 1.74 5.88 -8.33
C LYS A 47 1.92 6.65 -7.03
N ARG A 48 0.83 6.90 -6.32
CA ARG A 48 0.89 7.53 -5.01
C ARG A 48 0.57 6.49 -3.96
N ILE A 49 1.25 6.56 -2.82
CA ILE A 49 1.18 5.54 -1.78
C ILE A 49 0.91 6.17 -0.43
N GLY A 50 0.04 5.55 0.34
CA GLY A 50 -0.22 5.92 1.71
C GLY A 50 -0.32 4.69 2.59
N PHE A 51 -0.11 4.88 3.89
CA PHE A 51 -0.13 3.81 4.87
C PHE A 51 -0.99 4.21 6.05
N THR A 52 -1.80 3.28 6.54
CA THR A 52 -2.60 3.55 7.73
C THR A 52 -2.71 2.31 8.59
N VAL A 53 -2.62 2.51 9.91
CA VAL A 53 -2.82 1.47 10.90
C VAL A 53 -3.62 2.08 12.03
N SER A 54 -4.83 1.58 12.27
CA SER A 54 -5.71 2.13 13.29
C SER A 54 -5.36 1.63 14.69
N LYS A 55 -5.84 2.36 15.70
CA LYS A 55 -5.71 1.94 17.10
C LYS A 55 -6.44 0.63 17.38
N LYS A 56 -7.42 0.26 16.56
CA LYS A 56 -8.11 -1.02 16.68
C LYS A 56 -7.20 -2.20 16.34
N VAL A 57 -6.21 -1.97 15.46
CA VAL A 57 -5.22 -3.00 15.11
C VAL A 57 -4.26 -3.23 16.27
N ASP A 58 -3.77 -2.14 16.86
CA ASP A 58 -2.91 -2.20 18.04
C ASP A 58 -2.94 -0.84 18.74
N LYS A 59 -3.11 -0.87 20.05
CA LYS A 59 -3.16 0.35 20.87
C LYS A 59 -1.79 1.01 21.01
N SER A 60 -0.73 0.23 20.91
CA SER A 60 0.64 0.73 21.04
C SER A 60 1.07 1.47 19.78
N ALA A 61 1.49 2.73 19.94
CA ALA A 61 2.03 3.51 18.84
C ALA A 61 3.31 2.88 18.29
N VAL A 62 4.12 2.30 19.16
CA VAL A 62 5.37 1.63 18.74
C VAL A 62 5.07 0.45 17.83
N LYS A 63 4.08 -0.36 18.18
CA LYS A 63 3.69 -1.52 17.38
C LYS A 63 3.04 -1.08 16.07
N ARG A 64 2.21 -0.03 16.09
CA ARG A 64 1.64 0.51 14.84
C ARG A 64 2.72 1.01 13.90
N ASN A 65 3.74 1.68 14.43
CA ASN A 65 4.87 2.14 13.62
C ASN A 65 5.66 0.98 13.01
N ARG A 66 5.81 -0.12 13.75
CA ARG A 66 6.43 -1.34 13.23
C ARG A 66 5.64 -1.90 12.05
N ILE A 67 4.33 -1.96 12.17
CA ILE A 67 3.45 -2.42 11.10
C ILE A 67 3.59 -1.51 9.88
N LYS A 68 3.59 -0.20 10.07
CA LYS A 68 3.78 0.75 8.97
C LYS A 68 5.12 0.56 8.25
N ARG A 69 6.20 0.31 9.00
CA ARG A 69 7.50 0.06 8.39
C ARG A 69 7.48 -1.18 7.50
N ARG A 70 6.80 -2.22 7.96
CA ARG A 70 6.66 -3.44 7.15
C ARG A 70 5.86 -3.16 5.89
N LEU A 71 4.77 -2.41 5.99
CA LEU A 71 3.96 -2.02 4.83
C LEU A 71 4.78 -1.19 3.83
N ARG A 72 5.60 -0.26 4.31
CA ARG A 72 6.48 0.54 3.45
C ARG A 72 7.45 -0.34 2.68
N ALA A 73 8.06 -1.30 3.36
CA ALA A 73 9.00 -2.22 2.72
C ALA A 73 8.32 -3.05 1.63
N VAL A 74 7.13 -3.59 1.92
CA VAL A 74 6.34 -4.35 0.96
C VAL A 74 5.98 -3.48 -0.25
N ALA A 75 5.53 -2.25 -0.01
CA ALA A 75 5.19 -1.32 -1.08
C ALA A 75 6.39 -1.03 -1.98
N SER A 76 7.55 -0.78 -1.38
CA SER A 76 8.78 -0.50 -2.13
C SER A 76 9.21 -1.66 -3.01
N ASP A 77 8.98 -2.89 -2.55
CA ASP A 77 9.38 -4.08 -3.29
C ASP A 77 8.39 -4.47 -4.39
N VAL A 78 7.10 -4.18 -4.20
CA VAL A 78 6.06 -4.69 -5.09
C VAL A 78 5.52 -3.63 -6.05
N LEU A 79 5.20 -2.44 -5.54
CA LEU A 79 4.45 -1.46 -6.33
C LEU A 79 5.20 -0.87 -7.52
N PRO A 80 6.52 -0.56 -7.45
CA PRO A 80 7.18 0.12 -8.57
C PRO A 80 7.06 -0.63 -9.89
N THR A 81 7.14 -1.95 -9.86
CA THR A 81 7.08 -2.78 -11.07
C THR A 81 5.85 -3.65 -11.16
N GLY A 82 5.15 -3.86 -10.03
CA GLY A 82 4.04 -4.81 -9.97
C GLY A 82 2.65 -4.20 -9.99
N ALA A 83 2.55 -2.88 -10.01
CA ALA A 83 1.27 -2.18 -9.94
C ALA A 83 1.14 -1.14 -11.04
N LYS A 84 -0.08 -0.92 -11.51
CA LYS A 84 -0.35 0.05 -12.58
C LYS A 84 -0.14 1.48 -12.11
N ASP A 85 0.28 2.34 -13.03
CA ASP A 85 0.40 3.78 -12.82
C ASP A 85 -0.99 4.45 -12.77
N ALA A 86 -0.99 5.73 -12.43
CA ALA A 86 -2.17 6.57 -12.40
C ALA A 86 -3.20 6.08 -11.36
N GLN A 87 -2.70 5.50 -10.29
CA GLN A 87 -3.51 4.99 -9.18
C GLN A 87 -2.94 5.46 -7.85
N ASP A 88 -3.82 5.74 -6.91
CA ASP A 88 -3.46 5.92 -5.52
C ASP A 88 -3.65 4.59 -4.80
N TYR A 89 -2.67 4.21 -3.99
CA TYR A 89 -2.72 2.98 -3.22
C TYR A 89 -2.58 3.32 -1.73
N ILE A 90 -3.52 2.84 -0.93
CA ILE A 90 -3.39 2.90 0.53
C ILE A 90 -3.28 1.47 1.04
N LEU A 91 -2.19 1.18 1.74
CA LEU A 91 -2.00 -0.10 2.41
C LEU A 91 -2.45 0.05 3.86
N VAL A 92 -3.42 -0.76 4.25
CA VAL A 92 -3.99 -0.72 5.59
C VAL A 92 -3.46 -1.91 6.37
N GLY A 93 -2.88 -1.63 7.55
CA GLY A 93 -2.35 -2.66 8.43
C GLY A 93 -3.45 -3.45 9.10
N ARG A 94 -3.15 -4.73 9.33
CA ARG A 94 -3.98 -5.65 10.10
C ARG A 94 -3.14 -6.22 11.25
N PRO A 95 -3.76 -6.84 12.25
CA PRO A 95 -2.98 -7.49 13.31
C PRO A 95 -1.96 -8.49 12.76
N GLN A 96 -2.34 -9.23 11.72
CA GLN A 96 -1.47 -10.23 11.10
C GLN A 96 -0.27 -9.62 10.38
N THR A 97 -0.34 -8.34 10.00
CA THR A 97 0.79 -7.67 9.33
C THR A 97 2.06 -7.74 10.19
N ALA A 98 1.91 -7.66 11.50
CA ALA A 98 3.05 -7.61 12.42
C ALA A 98 3.90 -8.88 12.42
N THR A 99 3.27 -10.03 12.23
CA THR A 99 3.93 -11.33 12.41
C THR A 99 4.01 -12.19 11.15
N ARG A 100 3.28 -11.82 10.12
CA ARG A 100 3.25 -12.59 8.88
C ARG A 100 4.62 -12.55 8.21
N PRO A 101 5.13 -13.67 7.64
CA PRO A 101 6.43 -13.65 6.97
C PRO A 101 6.46 -12.59 5.87
N TYR A 102 7.59 -11.92 5.73
CA TYR A 102 7.71 -10.78 4.82
C TYR A 102 7.37 -11.16 3.37
N GLU A 103 7.91 -12.27 2.89
CA GLU A 103 7.63 -12.70 1.52
C GLU A 103 6.16 -13.00 1.31
N THR A 104 5.49 -13.53 2.34
CA THR A 104 4.05 -13.79 2.30
C THR A 104 3.26 -12.48 2.23
N LEU A 105 3.71 -11.43 2.92
CA LEU A 105 3.10 -10.11 2.80
C LEU A 105 3.21 -9.57 1.38
N CYS A 106 4.36 -9.74 0.75
CA CYS A 106 4.54 -9.34 -0.65
C CYS A 106 3.58 -10.11 -1.56
N GLU A 107 3.42 -11.41 -1.32
CA GLU A 107 2.47 -12.22 -2.08
C GLU A 107 1.03 -11.76 -1.86
N ASP A 108 0.70 -11.39 -0.60
CA ASP A 108 -0.64 -10.87 -0.29
C ASP A 108 -0.93 -9.60 -1.09
N LEU A 109 0.04 -8.70 -1.19
CA LEU A 109 -0.15 -7.48 -1.98
C LEU A 109 -0.30 -7.80 -3.47
N ARG A 110 0.56 -8.66 -4.01
CA ARG A 110 0.45 -9.07 -5.41
C ARG A 110 -0.90 -9.72 -5.70
N TRP A 111 -1.37 -10.55 -4.79
CA TRP A 111 -2.68 -11.19 -4.91
C TRP A 111 -3.81 -10.16 -4.97
N CYS A 112 -3.79 -9.16 -4.08
CA CYS A 112 -4.76 -8.08 -4.10
C CYS A 112 -4.76 -7.34 -5.44
N LEU A 113 -3.56 -7.01 -5.93
CA LEU A 113 -3.43 -6.29 -7.20
C LEU A 113 -4.00 -7.09 -8.36
N ARG A 114 -3.73 -8.40 -8.40
CA ARG A 114 -4.29 -9.27 -9.45
C ARG A 114 -5.81 -9.31 -9.38
N LYS A 115 -6.36 -9.45 -8.18
CA LYS A 115 -7.81 -9.52 -8.01
C LYS A 115 -8.50 -8.21 -8.38
N MET A 116 -7.82 -7.09 -8.22
CA MET A 116 -8.33 -5.77 -8.57
C MET A 116 -8.05 -5.39 -10.04
N GLY A 117 -7.28 -6.21 -10.76
CA GLY A 117 -6.91 -5.91 -12.14
C GLY A 117 -5.87 -4.80 -12.25
N LEU A 118 -5.08 -4.57 -11.21
CA LEU A 118 -4.09 -3.50 -11.13
C LEU A 118 -2.66 -4.02 -11.16
N ASP A 119 -2.45 -5.31 -11.33
CA ASP A 119 -1.11 -5.86 -11.51
C ASP A 119 -0.54 -5.50 -12.88
N GLN A 120 0.76 -5.50 -12.95
CA GLN A 120 1.48 -5.10 -14.15
C GLN A 120 2.50 -6.15 -14.57
#